data_5530825c9b5d18b6b86eda5b121166d8
#
_entry.id   5530825c9b5d18b6b86eda5b121166d8
#
_cell.length_a   1.000
_cell.length_b   1.000
_cell.length_c   1.000
_cell.angle_alpha   90.00
_cell.angle_beta   90.00
_cell.angle_gamma   90.00
#
_symmetry.space_group_name_H-M   'P 1'
#
loop_
_entity.id
_entity.type
_entity.pdbx_description
1 polymer ?
#
loop_
_entity_poly.entity_id
_entity_poly.type
_entity_poly.pdbx_seq_one_letter_code
_entity_poly.pdbx_strand_id
1 'polypeptide(L)'
;MPKKADIKRKMTFLLDAPGAKEVILVGDFNKWDRKRHPMEKNAKGQWNKSVMLSIGRYEYKFLVDGEWWHDPKNDQVCYNQYGTLNSIINVI
;
A
#
# COMPACT_ATOMS: atom_id res chain seq x y z
N MET A 1 30.23 4.04 3.18
CA MET A 1 29.24 5.09 2.91
C MET A 1 27.96 4.48 2.36
N PRO A 2 26.80 4.86 2.89
CA PRO A 2 25.56 4.36 2.30
C PRO A 2 25.37 4.94 0.89
N LYS A 3 24.92 4.13 -0.03
CA LYS A 3 24.52 4.56 -1.36
C LYS A 3 23.15 5.21 -1.29
N LYS A 4 22.78 6.05 -2.28
CA LYS A 4 21.45 6.63 -2.33
C LYS A 4 20.34 5.57 -2.27
N ALA A 5 20.60 4.40 -2.87
CA ALA A 5 19.66 3.29 -2.83
C ALA A 5 19.42 2.73 -1.43
N ASP A 6 20.31 3.02 -0.49
CA ASP A 6 20.18 2.57 0.90
C ASP A 6 19.33 3.53 1.76
N ILE A 7 19.01 4.72 1.21
CA ILE A 7 18.18 5.68 1.91
C ILE A 7 16.74 5.23 1.83
N LYS A 8 16.12 5.12 3.00
CA LYS A 8 14.72 4.68 3.09
C LYS A 8 13.88 5.71 3.82
N ARG A 9 12.61 5.76 3.46
CA ARG A 9 11.60 6.61 4.10
C ARG A 9 10.53 5.73 4.73
N LYS A 10 10.04 6.13 5.89
CA LYS A 10 8.90 5.48 6.51
C LYS A 10 7.64 6.00 5.82
N MET A 11 6.97 5.13 5.08
CA MET A 11 5.73 5.47 4.41
C MET A 11 4.57 4.80 5.13
N THR A 12 3.55 5.58 5.49
CA THR A 12 2.39 5.07 6.21
C THR A 12 1.20 5.05 5.26
N PHE A 13 0.56 3.89 5.16
CA PHE A 13 -0.62 3.66 4.34
C PHE A 13 -1.83 3.59 5.25
N LEU A 14 -2.89 4.27 4.86
CA LEU A 14 -4.13 4.38 5.64
C LEU A 14 -5.32 4.02 4.78
N LEU A 15 -6.29 3.35 5.37
CA LEU A 15 -7.54 3.01 4.68
C LEU A 15 -8.70 3.03 5.67
N ASP A 16 -9.75 3.78 5.35
CA ASP A 16 -10.98 3.76 6.12
C ASP A 16 -11.86 2.61 5.63
N ALA A 17 -11.96 1.57 6.42
CA ALA A 17 -12.78 0.41 6.12
C ALA A 17 -13.26 -0.21 7.43
N PRO A 18 -14.14 0.48 8.18
CA PRO A 18 -14.51 0.05 9.54
C PRO A 18 -15.22 -1.29 9.58
N GLY A 19 -15.91 -1.66 8.51
CA GLY A 19 -16.61 -2.94 8.44
C GLY A 19 -15.75 -4.11 7.97
N ALA A 20 -14.50 -3.85 7.55
CA ALA A 20 -13.62 -4.91 7.06
C ALA A 20 -13.10 -5.76 8.21
N LYS A 21 -12.88 -7.03 7.94
CA LYS A 21 -12.29 -7.97 8.89
C LYS A 21 -10.80 -8.11 8.70
N GLU A 22 -10.33 -7.92 7.47
CA GLU A 22 -8.91 -8.06 7.11
C GLU A 22 -8.58 -7.10 5.99
N VAL A 23 -7.47 -6.40 6.12
CA VAL A 23 -6.91 -5.57 5.05
C VAL A 23 -5.42 -5.88 4.94
N ILE A 24 -4.97 -6.12 3.71
CA ILE A 24 -3.56 -6.40 3.44
C ILE A 24 -3.06 -5.38 2.43
N LEU A 25 -1.90 -4.81 2.71
CA LEU A 25 -1.23 -3.90 1.79
C LEU A 25 -0.38 -4.71 0.82
N VAL A 26 -0.64 -4.56 -0.47
CA VAL A 26 0.01 -5.35 -1.52
C VAL A 26 0.53 -4.42 -2.60
N GLY A 27 1.78 -4.56 -2.99
CA GLY A 27 2.35 -3.70 -4.01
C GLY A 27 3.73 -4.14 -4.46
N ASP A 28 4.34 -3.30 -5.31
CA ASP A 28 5.68 -3.56 -5.87
C ASP A 28 6.72 -3.81 -4.79
N PHE A 29 6.59 -3.12 -3.65
CA PHE A 29 7.57 -3.20 -2.55
C PHE A 29 7.55 -4.53 -1.80
N ASN A 30 6.54 -5.39 -2.00
CA ASN A 30 6.51 -6.72 -1.42
C ASN A 30 6.23 -7.80 -2.47
N LYS A 31 6.53 -7.50 -3.74
CA LYS A 31 6.35 -8.41 -4.88
C LYS A 31 4.91 -8.89 -5.02
N TRP A 32 3.96 -8.05 -4.63
CA TRP A 32 2.52 -8.34 -4.67
C TRP A 32 2.14 -9.58 -3.85
N ASP A 33 2.88 -9.83 -2.77
CA ASP A 33 2.61 -10.92 -1.85
C ASP A 33 1.38 -10.57 -0.99
N ARG A 34 0.35 -11.39 -1.08
CA ARG A 34 -0.93 -11.18 -0.39
C ARG A 34 -0.87 -11.45 1.11
N LYS A 35 0.27 -11.86 1.65
CA LYS A 35 0.41 -12.25 3.05
C LYS A 35 1.45 -11.43 3.79
N ARG A 36 2.22 -10.62 3.09
CA ARG A 36 3.41 -9.99 3.65
C ARG A 36 3.11 -8.86 4.63
N HIS A 37 2.14 -7.99 4.28
CA HIS A 37 1.89 -6.79 5.05
C HIS A 37 0.42 -6.65 5.46
N PRO A 38 -0.05 -7.50 6.39
CA PRO A 38 -1.39 -7.28 6.96
C PRO A 38 -1.41 -5.96 7.70
N MET A 39 -2.50 -5.21 7.53
CA MET A 39 -2.67 -3.91 8.17
C MET A 39 -3.34 -4.08 9.53
N GLU A 40 -3.21 -3.07 10.38
CA GLU A 40 -3.81 -3.06 11.71
C GLU A 40 -4.93 -2.03 11.77
N LYS A 41 -6.04 -2.40 12.39
CA LYS A 41 -7.19 -1.52 12.54
C LYS A 41 -7.13 -0.83 13.91
N ASN A 42 -7.23 0.50 13.93
CA ASN A 42 -7.29 1.25 15.17
C ASN A 42 -8.73 1.31 15.70
N ALA A 43 -8.91 1.95 16.85
CA ALA A 43 -10.21 2.04 17.52
C ALA A 43 -11.27 2.78 16.70
N LYS A 44 -10.85 3.60 15.74
CA LYS A 44 -11.74 4.38 14.86
C LYS A 44 -12.13 3.65 13.59
N GLY A 45 -11.67 2.40 13.42
CA GLY A 45 -11.96 1.64 12.20
C GLY A 45 -11.05 1.97 11.03
N GLN A 46 -9.98 2.70 11.26
CA GLN A 46 -9.00 3.04 10.23
C GLN A 46 -7.86 2.01 10.26
N TRP A 47 -7.57 1.46 9.08
CA TRP A 47 -6.48 0.52 8.91
C TRP A 47 -5.20 1.27 8.58
N ASN A 48 -4.09 0.80 9.12
CA ASN A 48 -2.79 1.43 8.89
C ASN A 48 -1.66 0.40 8.83
N LYS A 49 -0.62 0.76 8.08
CA LYS A 49 0.61 -0.01 7.99
C LYS A 49 1.72 0.92 7.55
N SER A 50 2.84 0.87 8.24
CA SER A 50 4.04 1.62 7.86
C SER A 50 5.06 0.65 7.26
N VAL A 51 5.70 1.07 6.19
CA VAL A 51 6.71 0.28 5.48
C VAL A 51 7.89 1.20 5.17
N MET A 52 9.10 0.70 5.37
CA MET A 52 10.32 1.43 5.00
C MET A 52 10.59 1.17 3.51
N LEU A 53 10.58 2.23 2.70
CA LEU A 53 10.75 2.13 1.25
C LEU A 53 11.91 2.97 0.77
N SER A 54 12.67 2.42 -0.16
CA SER A 54 13.72 3.16 -0.86
C SER A 54 13.09 4.23 -1.76
N ILE A 55 13.86 5.25 -2.10
CA ILE A 55 13.43 6.27 -3.05
C ILE A 55 13.02 5.59 -4.35
N GLY A 56 11.86 5.96 -4.88
CA GLY A 56 11.35 5.38 -6.12
C GLY A 56 9.84 5.48 -6.25
N ARG A 57 9.35 4.94 -7.35
CA ARG A 57 7.93 4.89 -7.67
C ARG A 57 7.43 3.47 -7.45
N TYR A 58 6.31 3.33 -6.74
CA TYR A 58 5.71 2.03 -6.44
C TYR A 58 4.23 2.06 -6.76
N GLU A 59 3.72 0.94 -7.25
CA GLU A 59 2.28 0.72 -7.42
C GLU A 59 1.80 -0.20 -6.30
N TYR A 60 0.60 0.04 -5.80
CA TYR A 60 0.05 -0.73 -4.69
C TYR A 60 -1.48 -0.76 -4.73
N LYS A 61 -2.05 -1.68 -3.99
CA LYS A 61 -3.50 -1.78 -3.75
C LYS A 61 -3.70 -2.30 -2.33
N PHE A 62 -4.95 -2.22 -1.89
CA PHE A 62 -5.38 -2.90 -0.65
C PHE A 62 -6.18 -4.14 -1.03
N LEU A 63 -5.96 -5.22 -0.31
CA LEU A 63 -6.78 -6.42 -0.41
C LEU A 63 -7.70 -6.42 0.82
N VAL A 64 -8.98 -6.11 0.61
CA VAL A 64 -9.97 -5.88 1.67
C VAL A 64 -10.94 -7.05 1.68
N ASP A 65 -10.84 -7.89 2.70
CA ASP A 65 -11.67 -9.11 2.78
C ASP A 65 -11.68 -9.90 1.48
N GLY A 66 -10.52 -10.03 0.84
CA GLY A 66 -10.38 -10.75 -0.42
C GLY A 66 -10.69 -9.96 -1.68
N GLU A 67 -11.08 -8.70 -1.57
CA GLU A 67 -11.37 -7.84 -2.72
C GLU A 67 -10.28 -6.80 -2.93
N TRP A 68 -9.93 -6.54 -4.18
CA TRP A 68 -8.93 -5.55 -4.53
C TRP A 68 -9.53 -4.14 -4.55
N TRP A 69 -8.93 -3.23 -3.77
CA TRP A 69 -9.28 -1.81 -3.75
C TRP A 69 -8.05 -0.99 -4.12
N HIS A 70 -8.18 -0.05 -5.05
CA HIS A 70 -7.18 1.01 -5.14
C HIS A 70 -7.42 1.98 -3.98
N ASP A 71 -6.44 2.81 -3.65
CA ASP A 71 -6.53 3.72 -2.51
C ASP A 71 -7.50 4.85 -2.83
N PRO A 72 -8.65 4.93 -2.15
CA PRO A 72 -9.66 5.93 -2.47
C PRO A 72 -9.25 7.36 -2.14
N LYS A 73 -8.22 7.54 -1.32
CA LYS A 73 -7.72 8.87 -0.95
C LYS A 73 -6.54 9.32 -1.80
N ASN A 74 -6.10 8.50 -2.74
CA ASN A 74 -4.95 8.79 -3.59
C ASN A 74 -5.41 8.88 -5.03
N ASP A 75 -5.29 10.08 -5.64
CA ASP A 75 -5.71 10.30 -7.02
C ASP A 75 -4.62 9.93 -8.03
N GLN A 76 -3.44 9.54 -7.58
CA GLN A 76 -2.36 9.06 -8.45
C GLN A 76 -2.59 7.59 -8.73
N VAL A 77 -3.06 7.29 -9.92
CA VAL A 77 -3.43 5.93 -10.32
C VAL A 77 -2.91 5.61 -11.71
N CYS A 78 -2.77 4.33 -12.00
CA CYS A 78 -2.48 3.85 -13.35
C CYS A 78 -3.23 2.54 -13.59
N TYR A 79 -3.52 2.25 -14.86
CA TYR A 79 -4.11 0.96 -15.21
C TYR A 79 -3.06 -0.14 -15.14
N ASN A 80 -3.45 -1.29 -14.62
CA ASN A 80 -2.62 -2.49 -14.65
C ASN A 80 -2.97 -3.37 -15.85
N GLN A 81 -2.26 -4.48 -16.00
CA GLN A 81 -2.46 -5.41 -17.14
C GLN A 81 -3.84 -6.08 -17.15
N TYR A 82 -4.57 -6.02 -16.05
CA TYR A 82 -5.91 -6.61 -15.92
C TYR A 82 -7.03 -5.60 -16.19
N GLY A 83 -6.68 -4.36 -16.56
CA GLY A 83 -7.67 -3.32 -16.81
C GLY A 83 -8.24 -2.67 -15.55
N THR A 84 -7.65 -2.90 -14.39
CA THR A 84 -8.03 -2.25 -13.13
C THR A 84 -7.01 -1.21 -12.73
N LEU A 85 -7.33 -0.42 -11.71
CA LEU A 85 -6.44 0.67 -11.26
C LEU A 85 -5.54 0.24 -10.11
N ASN A 86 -4.26 0.56 -10.24
CA ASN A 86 -3.33 0.53 -9.12
C ASN A 86 -3.12 1.97 -8.63
N SER A 87 -2.90 2.13 -7.34
CA SER A 87 -2.50 3.41 -6.77
C SER A 87 -0.98 3.56 -6.88
N ILE A 88 -0.51 4.80 -6.96
CA ILE A 88 0.92 5.09 -7.13
C ILE A 88 1.41 5.88 -5.93
N ILE A 89 2.56 5.50 -5.38
CA ILE A 89 3.26 6.29 -4.39
C ILE A 89 4.68 6.57 -4.87
N ASN A 90 5.10 7.83 -4.78
CA ASN A 90 6.45 8.26 -5.11
C ASN A 90 7.18 8.57 -3.81
N VAL A 91 8.28 7.88 -3.57
CA VAL A 91 9.11 8.07 -2.39
C VAL A 91 10.31 8.93 -2.79
N ILE A 92 10.41 10.10 -2.18
CA ILE A 92 11.44 11.08 -2.51
C ILE A 92 12.28 11.47 -1.30
#